data_4f362b38598c439d1d52736f7127f09e
#
_entry.id   4f362b38598c439d1d52736f7127f09e
#
_cell.length_a   1.000
_cell.length_b   1.000
_cell.length_c   1.000
_cell.angle_alpha   90.00
_cell.angle_beta   90.00
_cell.angle_gamma   90.00
#
_symmetry.space_group_name_H-M   'P 1'
#
loop_
_entity.id
_entity.type
_entity.pdbx_description
1 polymer ?
#
loop_
_entity_poly.entity_id
_entity_poly.type
_entity_poly.pdbx_seq_one_letter_code
_entity_poly.pdbx_strand_id
1 'polypeptide(L)'
;MGRSVWGFWQSVFSTAVLYGSLALFTSILHNVFLLYYVETFVSIYKIDKISFWVGETVFLIWNSLNDPLFGWLSDHAFLSSPQSGSQITSPEVVLKRLKALSTNGPLFALSFLAFWVAWARPGLQFLLCLCLYDGFLTMVDLHHSALLADLAVSAADRTRLNFHCSVFSALGSVSVFLSYSVWDKEDFYSFRVFCVTLAAFSILGFFVVSRLLQQRFSKEIRSKLDEASTLKEIICVHVSGSRLSVGHAPFTQTEKPITIGQYLKQLSKHRNFMWFVSMNLIQQVFHCHFNNNFFPLFLEHLLSDNISASTGSILLGISYVAPHLNNLYFLTLCRRYGVYQVIRWLFMLKLGLSVVMLLAGADHIYLLCIFIASNRVFTEGTCKLLKLVISDLVDEDYVVNRRQQAASALLFGMVNLLTKPGQTFAPLIGTWLLCVYTGYDIFQRTPVKDSVSASDSGTPPLRLGCFYMLVFVPITCALLQLATWSRFTLHGRKLQGIKTLRQGTQHGSLIDVKAI
;
A
#
# COMPACT_ATOMS: atom_id res chain seq x y z
N MET A 1 -20.18 12.62 32.56
CA MET A 1 -20.76 12.86 31.22
C MET A 1 -19.90 12.32 30.05
N GLY A 2 -18.58 12.34 30.11
CA GLY A 2 -17.72 11.84 28.99
C GLY A 2 -17.76 10.33 28.71
N ARG A 3 -18.09 9.47 29.66
CA ARG A 3 -18.12 8.01 29.46
C ARG A 3 -19.29 7.50 28.60
N SER A 4 -20.41 8.21 28.54
CA SER A 4 -21.60 7.78 27.78
C SER A 4 -21.47 8.03 26.28
N VAL A 5 -20.83 9.14 25.86
CA VAL A 5 -20.64 9.50 24.46
C VAL A 5 -19.69 8.50 23.79
N TRP A 6 -18.57 8.16 24.40
CA TRP A 6 -17.62 7.18 23.87
C TRP A 6 -18.23 5.76 23.78
N GLY A 7 -19.09 5.39 24.73
CA GLY A 7 -19.81 4.10 24.70
C GLY A 7 -20.78 4.00 23.53
N PHE A 8 -21.47 5.07 23.20
CA PHE A 8 -22.37 5.16 22.05
C PHE A 8 -21.60 4.93 20.72
N TRP A 9 -20.50 5.66 20.48
CA TRP A 9 -19.69 5.50 19.27
C TRP A 9 -19.08 4.10 19.14
N GLN A 10 -18.73 3.45 20.24
CA GLN A 10 -18.24 2.06 20.24
C GLN A 10 -19.28 1.03 19.81
N SER A 11 -20.57 1.25 20.11
CA SER A 11 -21.65 0.35 19.70
C SER A 11 -22.07 0.54 18.24
N VAL A 12 -21.92 1.76 17.71
CA VAL A 12 -22.38 2.12 16.35
C VAL A 12 -21.41 1.65 15.26
N PHE A 13 -20.09 1.75 15.47
CA PHE A 13 -19.11 1.43 14.44
C PHE A 13 -18.48 0.06 14.63
N SER A 14 -18.51 -0.79 13.58
CA SER A 14 -17.81 -2.08 13.59
C SER A 14 -16.29 -1.87 13.54
N THR A 15 -15.52 -2.87 13.99
CA THR A 15 -14.05 -2.86 13.91
C THR A 15 -13.57 -2.64 12.47
N ALA A 16 -14.28 -3.20 11.48
CA ALA A 16 -13.94 -3.06 10.08
C ALA A 16 -14.14 -1.62 9.57
N VAL A 17 -15.17 -0.92 10.02
CA VAL A 17 -15.42 0.50 9.70
C VAL A 17 -14.33 1.38 10.33
N LEU A 18 -14.01 1.17 11.60
CA LEU A 18 -12.94 1.93 12.27
C LEU A 18 -11.56 1.68 11.61
N TYR A 19 -11.25 0.43 11.30
CA TYR A 19 -10.01 0.09 10.59
C TYR A 19 -9.95 0.77 9.20
N GLY A 20 -11.04 0.68 8.43
CA GLY A 20 -11.14 1.27 7.10
C GLY A 20 -11.04 2.80 7.11
N SER A 21 -11.60 3.46 8.14
CA SER A 21 -11.56 4.93 8.24
C SER A 21 -10.15 5.51 8.41
N LEU A 22 -9.17 4.73 8.88
CA LEU A 22 -7.76 5.15 8.88
C LEU A 22 -7.24 5.43 7.47
N ALA A 23 -7.71 4.66 6.48
CA ALA A 23 -7.35 4.87 5.08
C ALA A 23 -7.91 6.18 4.50
N LEU A 24 -9.02 6.71 5.04
CA LEU A 24 -9.56 8.02 4.65
C LEU A 24 -8.52 9.13 4.90
N PHE A 25 -8.01 9.20 6.13
CA PHE A 25 -7.12 10.28 6.54
C PHE A 25 -5.78 10.22 5.80
N THR A 26 -5.27 9.01 5.55
CA THR A 26 -4.08 8.85 4.71
C THR A 26 -4.34 9.28 3.27
N SER A 27 -5.47 8.86 2.67
CA SER A 27 -5.79 9.16 1.28
C SER A 27 -6.05 10.65 1.03
N ILE A 28 -6.72 11.35 1.95
CA ILE A 28 -6.99 12.79 1.85
C ILE A 28 -5.66 13.57 1.70
N LEU A 29 -4.71 13.32 2.59
CA LEU A 29 -3.43 14.04 2.60
C LEU A 29 -2.54 13.61 1.43
N HIS A 30 -2.45 12.30 1.18
CA HIS A 30 -1.54 11.74 0.18
C HIS A 30 -1.94 12.14 -1.25
N ASN A 31 -3.24 12.14 -1.58
CA ASN A 31 -3.71 12.51 -2.91
C ASN A 31 -3.44 14.00 -3.22
N VAL A 32 -3.68 14.88 -2.24
CA VAL A 32 -3.38 16.32 -2.41
C VAL A 32 -1.88 16.55 -2.51
N PHE A 33 -1.08 15.87 -1.67
CA PHE A 33 0.37 15.93 -1.74
C PHE A 33 0.89 15.57 -3.14
N LEU A 34 0.51 14.41 -3.67
CA LEU A 34 0.99 13.91 -4.97
C LEU A 34 0.70 14.87 -6.13
N LEU A 35 -0.41 15.60 -6.07
CA LEU A 35 -0.78 16.54 -7.14
C LEU A 35 0.03 17.82 -7.12
N TYR A 36 0.34 18.36 -5.94
CA TYR A 36 0.76 19.76 -5.84
C TYR A 36 2.19 19.97 -5.30
N TYR A 37 2.86 18.94 -4.73
CA TYR A 37 4.16 19.17 -4.08
C TYR A 37 5.23 19.63 -5.07
N VAL A 38 5.34 19.01 -6.24
CA VAL A 38 6.32 19.41 -7.26
C VAL A 38 6.00 20.82 -7.77
N GLU A 39 4.76 21.07 -8.11
CA GLU A 39 4.34 22.36 -8.68
C GLU A 39 4.53 23.51 -7.69
N THR A 40 4.27 23.28 -6.41
CA THR A 40 4.52 24.27 -5.35
C THR A 40 6.01 24.64 -5.27
N PHE A 41 6.90 23.67 -5.28
CA PHE A 41 8.34 23.96 -5.19
C PHE A 41 8.90 24.55 -6.47
N VAL A 42 8.43 24.11 -7.63
CA VAL A 42 8.93 24.63 -8.92
C VAL A 42 8.32 25.98 -9.26
N SER A 43 7.00 26.15 -9.14
CA SER A 43 6.31 27.35 -9.61
C SER A 43 6.21 28.44 -8.53
N ILE A 44 5.99 28.08 -7.25
CA ILE A 44 5.76 29.05 -6.17
C ILE A 44 7.06 29.36 -5.41
N TYR A 45 7.80 28.33 -4.97
CA TYR A 45 9.04 28.51 -4.21
C TYR A 45 10.28 28.64 -5.10
N LYS A 46 10.15 28.41 -6.41
CA LYS A 46 11.20 28.60 -7.43
C LYS A 46 12.50 27.89 -7.08
N ILE A 47 12.40 26.59 -6.71
CA ILE A 47 13.56 25.75 -6.41
C ILE A 47 14.49 25.67 -7.64
N ASP A 48 15.78 25.73 -7.42
CA ASP A 48 16.76 25.53 -8.48
C ASP A 48 16.85 24.05 -8.92
N LYS A 49 17.18 23.83 -10.18
CA LYS A 49 17.20 22.50 -10.81
C LYS A 49 18.14 21.53 -10.08
N ILE A 50 19.30 21.99 -9.63
CA ILE A 50 20.30 21.15 -8.95
C ILE A 50 19.75 20.69 -7.59
N SER A 51 19.21 21.60 -6.78
CA SER A 51 18.61 21.26 -5.49
C SER A 51 17.43 20.33 -5.63
N PHE A 52 16.61 20.49 -6.69
CA PHE A 52 15.50 19.57 -6.98
C PHE A 52 16.03 18.16 -7.26
N TRP A 53 17.00 17.99 -8.16
CA TRP A 53 17.57 16.70 -8.50
C TRP A 53 18.29 16.02 -7.33
N VAL A 54 19.03 16.79 -6.54
CA VAL A 54 19.67 16.27 -5.31
C VAL A 54 18.60 15.80 -4.32
N GLY A 55 17.56 16.61 -4.11
CA GLY A 55 16.44 16.26 -3.22
C GLY A 55 15.76 14.96 -3.64
N GLU A 56 15.40 14.84 -4.91
CA GLU A 56 14.78 13.61 -5.47
C GLU A 56 15.71 12.38 -5.36
N THR A 57 17.01 12.56 -5.59
CA THR A 57 17.98 11.45 -5.50
C THR A 57 18.12 10.95 -4.07
N VAL A 58 18.25 11.85 -3.09
CA VAL A 58 18.32 11.48 -1.66
C VAL A 58 16.99 10.85 -1.21
N PHE A 59 15.88 11.43 -1.64
CA PHE A 59 14.55 10.89 -1.37
C PHE A 59 14.39 9.46 -1.90
N LEU A 60 14.87 9.17 -3.11
CA LEU A 60 14.83 7.83 -3.69
C LEU A 60 15.54 6.79 -2.82
N ILE A 61 16.74 7.14 -2.30
CA ILE A 61 17.50 6.26 -1.41
C ILE A 61 16.72 6.07 -0.10
N TRP A 62 16.24 7.15 0.49
CA TRP A 62 15.45 7.12 1.72
C TRP A 62 14.18 6.27 1.57
N ASN A 63 13.38 6.53 0.54
CA ASN A 63 12.15 5.81 0.25
C ASN A 63 12.36 4.30 0.01
N SER A 64 13.54 3.89 -0.44
CA SER A 64 13.88 2.48 -0.61
C SER A 64 14.24 1.78 0.69
N LEU A 65 14.86 2.50 1.63
CA LEU A 65 15.40 1.92 2.86
C LEU A 65 14.47 2.04 4.07
N ASN A 66 13.57 3.01 4.09
CA ASN A 66 12.73 3.29 5.26
C ASN A 66 11.75 2.15 5.60
N ASP A 67 11.14 1.49 4.61
CA ASP A 67 10.20 0.39 4.84
C ASP A 67 10.81 -0.80 5.59
N PRO A 68 11.93 -1.41 5.13
CA PRO A 68 12.54 -2.50 5.86
C PRO A 68 13.11 -2.06 7.21
N LEU A 69 13.62 -0.82 7.30
CA LEU A 69 14.12 -0.27 8.56
C LEU A 69 13.02 -0.18 9.61
N PHE A 70 11.88 0.43 9.27
CA PHE A 70 10.76 0.57 10.20
C PHE A 70 10.07 -0.76 10.46
N GLY A 71 9.98 -1.65 9.46
CA GLY A 71 9.50 -3.01 9.63
C GLY A 71 10.36 -3.80 10.62
N TRP A 72 11.68 -3.70 10.50
CA TRP A 72 12.63 -4.31 11.43
C TRP A 72 12.49 -3.74 12.85
N LEU A 73 12.50 -2.43 13.00
CA LEU A 73 12.33 -1.77 14.31
C LEU A 73 11.01 -2.17 14.98
N SER A 74 9.96 -2.40 14.20
CA SER A 74 8.66 -2.81 14.71
C SER A 74 8.65 -4.27 15.19
N ASP A 75 9.22 -5.19 14.41
CA ASP A 75 8.94 -6.62 14.52
C ASP A 75 10.15 -7.50 14.90
N HIS A 76 11.39 -6.94 15.00
CA HIS A 76 12.57 -7.74 15.34
C HIS A 76 12.44 -8.52 16.67
N ALA A 77 11.72 -7.95 17.63
CA ALA A 77 11.46 -8.61 18.90
C ALA A 77 10.60 -9.89 18.75
N PHE A 78 9.81 -10.02 17.67
CA PHE A 78 8.99 -11.20 17.40
C PHE A 78 9.76 -12.35 16.76
N LEU A 79 10.95 -12.07 16.25
CA LEU A 79 11.83 -13.06 15.64
C LEU A 79 12.71 -13.78 16.67
N SER A 80 12.85 -13.21 17.87
CA SER A 80 13.70 -13.74 18.94
C SER A 80 12.89 -14.64 19.85
N SER A 81 13.49 -15.77 20.28
CA SER A 81 12.93 -16.61 21.35
C SER A 81 12.84 -15.84 22.68
N PRO A 82 11.78 -16.03 23.48
CA PRO A 82 11.66 -15.33 24.75
C PRO A 82 12.74 -15.80 25.73
N GLN A 83 13.64 -14.90 26.10
CA GLN A 83 14.57 -15.10 27.20
C GLN A 83 13.95 -14.88 28.58
N SER A 84 12.72 -14.46 28.67
CA SER A 84 12.08 -14.18 29.96
C SER A 84 10.56 -14.18 29.80
N GLY A 85 9.91 -15.11 30.43
CA GLY A 85 8.53 -15.24 30.94
C GLY A 85 7.34 -14.43 30.40
N SER A 86 7.52 -13.53 29.47
CA SER A 86 6.44 -12.71 28.90
C SER A 86 6.25 -13.07 27.42
N GLN A 87 5.36 -14.01 27.16
CA GLN A 87 4.84 -14.25 25.81
C GLN A 87 4.01 -13.03 25.40
N ILE A 88 4.47 -12.32 24.35
CA ILE A 88 3.68 -11.23 23.75
C ILE A 88 2.48 -11.87 23.05
N THR A 89 1.29 -11.63 23.54
CA THR A 89 0.06 -12.18 22.97
C THR A 89 -0.34 -11.43 21.68
N SER A 90 -1.05 -12.10 20.77
CA SER A 90 -1.54 -11.48 19.52
C SER A 90 -2.32 -10.17 19.76
N PRO A 91 -3.16 -10.03 20.79
CA PRO A 91 -3.82 -8.77 21.13
C PRO A 91 -2.88 -7.63 21.55
N GLU A 92 -1.76 -7.93 22.20
CA GLU A 92 -0.74 -6.92 22.56
C GLU A 92 -0.04 -6.36 21.32
N VAL A 93 0.22 -7.22 20.31
CA VAL A 93 0.76 -6.78 19.02
C VAL A 93 -0.19 -5.79 18.36
N VAL A 94 -1.49 -6.09 18.32
CA VAL A 94 -2.51 -5.18 17.77
C VAL A 94 -2.52 -3.84 18.53
N LEU A 95 -2.46 -3.86 19.85
CA LEU A 95 -2.40 -2.63 20.66
C LEU A 95 -1.11 -1.82 20.39
N LYS A 96 0.03 -2.48 20.20
CA LYS A 96 1.30 -1.84 19.81
C LYS A 96 1.17 -1.13 18.46
N ARG A 97 0.56 -1.79 17.45
CA ARG A 97 0.29 -1.20 16.15
C ARG A 97 -0.62 0.02 16.24
N LEU A 98 -1.71 -0.10 16.98
CA LEU A 98 -2.66 0.99 17.18
C LEU A 98 -2.05 2.18 17.94
N LYS A 99 -1.16 1.92 18.89
CA LYS A 99 -0.39 2.98 19.58
C LYS A 99 0.54 3.69 18.60
N ALA A 100 1.25 2.95 17.74
CA ALA A 100 2.10 3.53 16.70
C ALA A 100 1.29 4.41 15.74
N LEU A 101 0.11 3.96 15.29
CA LEU A 101 -0.78 4.75 14.43
C LEU A 101 -1.30 6.02 15.12
N SER A 102 -1.64 5.94 16.41
CA SER A 102 -2.11 7.12 17.15
C SER A 102 -1.04 8.21 17.33
N THR A 103 0.24 7.84 17.23
CA THR A 103 1.36 8.79 17.33
C THR A 103 1.82 9.24 15.95
N ASN A 104 2.04 8.30 15.02
CA ASN A 104 2.59 8.61 13.70
C ASN A 104 1.55 9.24 12.75
N GLY A 105 0.25 8.97 12.92
CA GLY A 105 -0.81 9.59 12.11
C GLY A 105 -0.84 11.12 12.22
N PRO A 106 -0.92 11.69 13.43
CA PRO A 106 -0.79 13.13 13.63
C PRO A 106 0.52 13.72 13.12
N LEU A 107 1.67 13.03 13.32
CA LEU A 107 2.98 13.48 12.83
C LEU A 107 3.03 13.47 11.30
N PHE A 108 2.41 12.50 10.66
CA PHE A 108 2.24 12.46 9.21
C PHE A 108 1.44 13.68 8.70
N ALA A 109 0.34 14.03 9.36
CA ALA A 109 -0.45 15.21 8.99
C ALA A 109 0.30 16.53 9.23
N LEU A 110 1.13 16.62 10.28
CA LEU A 110 1.99 17.77 10.52
C LEU A 110 3.12 17.87 9.47
N SER A 111 3.73 16.77 9.08
CA SER A 111 4.75 16.76 8.03
C SER A 111 4.19 17.18 6.67
N PHE A 112 2.93 16.84 6.38
CA PHE A 112 2.20 17.34 5.21
C PHE A 112 2.08 18.86 5.22
N LEU A 113 1.80 19.49 6.36
CA LEU A 113 1.70 20.96 6.44
C LEU A 113 3.03 21.68 6.16
N ALA A 114 4.16 21.04 6.46
CA ALA A 114 5.47 21.65 6.26
C ALA A 114 5.79 21.98 4.79
N PHE A 115 5.07 21.38 3.83
CA PHE A 115 5.23 21.69 2.39
C PHE A 115 4.63 23.02 1.98
N TRP A 116 3.56 23.47 2.64
CA TRP A 116 2.72 24.58 2.18
C TRP A 116 3.06 25.92 2.79
N VAL A 117 4.06 25.96 3.68
CA VAL A 117 4.57 27.19 4.32
C VAL A 117 6.06 27.28 4.04
N ALA A 118 6.52 28.40 3.48
CA ALA A 118 7.96 28.62 3.29
C ALA A 118 8.63 28.95 4.66
N TRP A 119 9.48 28.05 5.15
CA TRP A 119 10.18 28.19 6.42
C TRP A 119 11.70 28.02 6.31
N ALA A 120 12.21 27.56 5.16
CA ALA A 120 13.63 27.41 4.88
C ALA A 120 13.93 27.72 3.42
N ARG A 121 15.22 27.63 3.04
CA ARG A 121 15.61 27.69 1.61
C ARG A 121 14.91 26.56 0.84
N PRO A 122 14.36 26.81 -0.38
CA PRO A 122 13.54 25.86 -1.09
C PRO A 122 14.13 24.45 -1.22
N GLY A 123 15.43 24.34 -1.57
CA GLY A 123 16.10 23.05 -1.71
C GLY A 123 16.22 22.26 -0.41
N LEU A 124 16.58 22.92 0.70
CA LEU A 124 16.66 22.29 2.01
C LEU A 124 15.27 21.89 2.51
N GLN A 125 14.29 22.78 2.36
CA GLN A 125 12.91 22.50 2.73
C GLN A 125 12.35 21.31 1.93
N PHE A 126 12.58 21.29 0.64
CA PHE A 126 12.16 20.19 -0.25
C PHE A 126 12.68 18.84 0.26
N LEU A 127 13.99 18.75 0.46
CA LEU A 127 14.63 17.52 0.93
C LEU A 127 14.09 17.07 2.29
N LEU A 128 14.06 17.97 3.27
CA LEU A 128 13.60 17.61 4.62
C LEU A 128 12.12 17.26 4.66
N CYS A 129 11.27 18.03 3.95
CA CYS A 129 9.84 17.72 3.86
C CYS A 129 9.58 16.37 3.22
N LEU A 130 10.23 16.04 2.10
CA LEU A 130 10.07 14.76 1.44
C LEU A 130 10.47 13.60 2.35
N CYS A 131 11.64 13.66 2.98
CA CYS A 131 12.11 12.57 3.84
C CYS A 131 11.23 12.40 5.09
N LEU A 132 10.81 13.49 5.74
CA LEU A 132 9.94 13.42 6.92
C LEU A 132 8.54 12.92 6.58
N TYR A 133 7.95 13.46 5.53
CA TYR A 133 6.63 13.07 5.07
C TYR A 133 6.58 11.59 4.72
N ASP A 134 7.51 11.13 3.90
CA ASP A 134 7.58 9.74 3.47
C ASP A 134 7.90 8.80 4.65
N GLY A 135 8.76 9.22 5.57
CA GLY A 135 9.04 8.46 6.79
C GLY A 135 7.78 8.24 7.64
N PHE A 136 6.99 9.28 7.90
CA PHE A 136 5.75 9.14 8.66
C PHE A 136 4.65 8.44 7.86
N LEU A 137 4.54 8.68 6.55
CA LEU A 137 3.63 7.94 5.67
C LEU A 137 3.93 6.44 5.70
N THR A 138 5.20 6.07 5.58
CA THR A 138 5.65 4.68 5.65
C THR A 138 5.31 4.05 7.01
N MET A 139 5.54 4.74 8.12
CA MET A 139 5.15 4.26 9.45
C MET A 139 3.64 4.02 9.54
N VAL A 140 2.83 4.93 9.02
CA VAL A 140 1.36 4.79 9.02
C VAL A 140 0.92 3.63 8.12
N ASP A 141 1.37 3.57 6.86
CA ASP A 141 0.93 2.52 5.91
C ASP A 141 1.43 1.13 6.33
N LEU A 142 2.65 1.04 6.86
CA LEU A 142 3.23 -0.21 7.32
C LEU A 142 2.44 -0.80 8.51
N HIS A 143 2.17 0.01 9.53
CA HIS A 143 1.38 -0.44 10.68
C HIS A 143 -0.08 -0.71 10.32
N HIS A 144 -0.68 0.11 9.45
CA HIS A 144 -2.05 -0.11 8.97
C HIS A 144 -2.15 -1.40 8.12
N SER A 145 -1.17 -1.64 7.24
CA SER A 145 -1.12 -2.86 6.43
C SER A 145 -0.82 -4.11 7.28
N ALA A 146 0.07 -4.01 8.28
CA ALA A 146 0.34 -5.10 9.20
C ALA A 146 -0.89 -5.47 10.04
N LEU A 147 -1.68 -4.48 10.47
CA LEU A 147 -2.95 -4.71 11.16
C LEU A 147 -3.92 -5.59 10.35
N LEU A 148 -3.91 -5.54 9.02
CA LEU A 148 -4.75 -6.41 8.19
C LEU A 148 -4.45 -7.89 8.44
N ALA A 149 -3.17 -8.23 8.59
CA ALA A 149 -2.72 -9.60 8.87
C ALA A 149 -2.92 -9.99 10.35
N ASP A 150 -2.77 -9.02 11.26
CA ASP A 150 -2.82 -9.26 12.70
C ASP A 150 -4.26 -9.29 13.25
N LEU A 151 -5.19 -8.50 12.67
CA LEU A 151 -6.61 -8.46 13.07
C LEU A 151 -7.44 -9.63 12.55
N ALA A 152 -7.09 -10.17 11.39
CA ALA A 152 -7.89 -11.19 10.74
C ALA A 152 -7.03 -12.30 10.13
N VAL A 153 -7.34 -13.54 10.47
CA VAL A 153 -6.72 -14.73 9.86
C VAL A 153 -7.60 -15.25 8.72
N SER A 154 -8.93 -15.14 8.87
CA SER A 154 -9.85 -15.63 7.85
C SER A 154 -9.80 -14.76 6.58
N ALA A 155 -9.88 -15.39 5.40
CA ALA A 155 -9.93 -14.68 4.14
C ALA A 155 -11.16 -13.75 4.02
N ALA A 156 -12.29 -14.15 4.61
CA ALA A 156 -13.52 -13.37 4.62
C ALA A 156 -13.36 -12.07 5.42
N ASP A 157 -12.77 -12.16 6.62
CA ASP A 157 -12.55 -10.99 7.47
C ASP A 157 -11.53 -10.03 6.85
N ARG A 158 -10.43 -10.54 6.29
CA ARG A 158 -9.44 -9.73 5.54
C ARG A 158 -10.09 -8.98 4.38
N THR A 159 -10.93 -9.70 3.62
CA THR A 159 -11.65 -9.09 2.50
C THR A 159 -12.62 -8.01 2.99
N ARG A 160 -13.29 -8.23 4.12
CA ARG A 160 -14.19 -7.25 4.75
C ARG A 160 -13.43 -6.01 5.22
N LEU A 161 -12.28 -6.16 5.87
CA LEU A 161 -11.42 -5.05 6.28
C LEU A 161 -10.97 -4.23 5.07
N ASN A 162 -10.47 -4.89 4.02
CA ASN A 162 -10.00 -4.25 2.80
C ASN A 162 -11.14 -3.57 2.01
N PHE A 163 -12.36 -4.11 2.08
CA PHE A 163 -13.56 -3.48 1.51
C PHE A 163 -13.80 -2.10 2.13
N HIS A 164 -13.80 -2.00 3.46
CA HIS A 164 -13.99 -0.71 4.13
C HIS A 164 -12.83 0.26 3.85
N CYS A 165 -11.57 -0.23 3.78
CA CYS A 165 -10.45 0.61 3.34
C CYS A 165 -10.71 1.20 1.95
N SER A 166 -11.22 0.41 1.01
CA SER A 166 -11.50 0.89 -0.35
C SER A 166 -12.61 1.92 -0.39
N VAL A 167 -13.69 1.74 0.39
CA VAL A 167 -14.77 2.72 0.52
C VAL A 167 -14.23 4.05 1.07
N PHE A 168 -13.49 3.99 2.17
CA PHE A 168 -12.95 5.20 2.79
C PHE A 168 -11.85 5.86 1.96
N SER A 169 -11.03 5.11 1.24
CA SER A 169 -10.07 5.67 0.28
C SER A 169 -10.77 6.36 -0.89
N ALA A 170 -11.91 5.82 -1.38
CA ALA A 170 -12.72 6.48 -2.41
C ALA A 170 -13.26 7.82 -1.90
N LEU A 171 -13.77 7.86 -0.67
CA LEU A 171 -14.20 9.11 -0.04
C LEU A 171 -13.03 10.10 0.12
N GLY A 172 -11.83 9.60 0.49
CA GLY A 172 -10.62 10.42 0.57
C GLY A 172 -10.23 11.05 -0.77
N SER A 173 -10.47 10.35 -1.89
CA SER A 173 -10.15 10.86 -3.23
C SER A 173 -11.03 12.06 -3.66
N VAL A 174 -12.14 12.31 -2.97
CA VAL A 174 -12.96 13.53 -3.19
C VAL A 174 -12.15 14.79 -2.86
N SER A 175 -11.17 14.72 -1.95
CA SER A 175 -10.29 15.86 -1.65
C SER A 175 -9.56 16.40 -2.87
N VAL A 176 -9.29 15.57 -3.88
CA VAL A 176 -8.68 15.96 -5.16
C VAL A 176 -9.56 16.96 -5.90
N PHE A 177 -10.87 16.71 -5.99
CA PHE A 177 -11.80 17.63 -6.67
C PHE A 177 -11.92 18.95 -5.91
N LEU A 178 -11.98 18.88 -4.59
CA LEU A 178 -12.03 20.07 -3.74
C LEU A 178 -10.74 20.89 -3.83
N SER A 179 -9.58 20.23 -3.89
CA SER A 179 -8.30 20.92 -4.01
C SER A 179 -8.16 21.69 -5.31
N TYR A 180 -8.72 21.16 -6.40
CA TYR A 180 -8.68 21.82 -7.70
C TYR A 180 -9.43 23.17 -7.71
N SER A 181 -10.51 23.29 -6.95
CA SER A 181 -11.29 24.53 -6.87
C SER A 181 -10.63 25.65 -6.07
N VAL A 182 -9.65 25.31 -5.22
CA VAL A 182 -8.93 26.26 -4.35
C VAL A 182 -7.45 26.43 -4.73
N TRP A 183 -6.99 25.69 -5.74
CA TRP A 183 -5.64 25.80 -6.24
C TRP A 183 -5.48 27.00 -7.16
N ASP A 184 -4.71 27.97 -6.70
CA ASP A 184 -4.30 29.12 -7.50
C ASP A 184 -2.82 29.40 -7.24
N LYS A 185 -2.06 29.65 -8.32
CA LYS A 185 -0.63 29.97 -8.26
C LYS A 185 -0.39 31.41 -7.80
N GLU A 186 -1.34 32.30 -8.08
CA GLU A 186 -1.26 33.72 -7.73
C GLU A 186 -1.77 33.97 -6.31
N ASP A 187 -2.87 33.32 -5.91
CA ASP A 187 -3.40 33.34 -4.54
C ASP A 187 -3.25 31.99 -3.83
N PHE A 188 -2.08 31.73 -3.32
CA PHE A 188 -1.77 30.48 -2.59
C PHE A 188 -2.37 30.44 -1.17
N TYR A 189 -2.97 31.53 -0.69
CA TYR A 189 -3.54 31.57 0.66
C TYR A 189 -4.72 30.64 0.85
N SER A 190 -5.66 30.64 -0.09
CA SER A 190 -6.86 29.78 -0.07
C SER A 190 -6.49 28.30 -0.03
N PHE A 191 -5.48 27.90 -0.80
CA PHE A 191 -4.96 26.53 -0.80
C PHE A 191 -4.28 26.16 0.54
N ARG A 192 -3.54 27.08 1.17
CA ARG A 192 -2.96 26.85 2.52
C ARG A 192 -4.03 26.61 3.57
N VAL A 193 -5.09 27.43 3.60
CA VAL A 193 -6.22 27.27 4.53
C VAL A 193 -6.89 25.91 4.33
N PHE A 194 -7.08 25.51 3.09
CA PHE A 194 -7.60 24.18 2.75
C PHE A 194 -6.69 23.06 3.29
N CYS A 195 -5.37 23.12 3.07
CA CYS A 195 -4.41 22.14 3.58
C CYS A 195 -4.40 22.06 5.11
N VAL A 196 -4.47 23.20 5.81
CA VAL A 196 -4.57 23.24 7.28
C VAL A 196 -5.85 22.56 7.76
N THR A 197 -6.98 22.83 7.09
CA THR A 197 -8.27 22.19 7.43
C THR A 197 -8.20 20.67 7.25
N LEU A 198 -7.63 20.19 6.13
CA LEU A 198 -7.45 18.76 5.89
C LEU A 198 -6.54 18.10 6.93
N ALA A 199 -5.44 18.76 7.27
CA ALA A 199 -4.50 18.24 8.29
C ALA A 199 -5.15 18.19 9.68
N ALA A 200 -5.86 19.24 10.10
CA ALA A 200 -6.57 19.27 11.38
C ALA A 200 -7.63 18.15 11.46
N PHE A 201 -8.40 17.96 10.38
CA PHE A 201 -9.37 16.87 10.26
C PHE A 201 -8.69 15.50 10.38
N SER A 202 -7.56 15.31 9.69
CA SER A 202 -6.81 14.04 9.70
C SER A 202 -6.17 13.77 11.06
N ILE A 203 -5.58 14.77 11.73
CA ILE A 203 -5.03 14.65 13.09
C ILE A 203 -6.11 14.17 14.06
N LEU A 204 -7.26 14.85 14.06
CA LEU A 204 -8.38 14.48 14.92
C LEU A 204 -8.88 13.08 14.60
N GLY A 205 -9.01 12.75 13.32
CA GLY A 205 -9.45 11.45 12.84
C GLY A 205 -8.52 10.31 13.27
N PHE A 206 -7.22 10.42 13.04
CA PHE A 206 -6.23 9.43 13.49
C PHE A 206 -6.28 9.23 14.99
N PHE A 207 -6.34 10.32 15.75
CA PHE A 207 -6.39 10.25 17.21
C PHE A 207 -7.66 9.55 17.70
N VAL A 208 -8.84 9.99 17.25
CA VAL A 208 -10.14 9.46 17.69
C VAL A 208 -10.27 7.98 17.30
N VAL A 209 -10.03 7.64 16.04
CA VAL A 209 -10.20 6.27 15.54
C VAL A 209 -9.24 5.30 16.21
N SER A 210 -7.97 5.67 16.32
CA SER A 210 -6.97 4.83 16.99
C SER A 210 -7.33 4.60 18.47
N ARG A 211 -7.82 5.63 19.17
CA ARG A 211 -8.28 5.51 20.57
C ARG A 211 -9.51 4.61 20.71
N LEU A 212 -10.48 4.73 19.81
CA LEU A 212 -11.68 3.85 19.80
C LEU A 212 -11.28 2.38 19.60
N LEU A 213 -10.39 2.11 18.65
CA LEU A 213 -9.88 0.76 18.42
C LEU A 213 -9.09 0.23 19.62
N GLN A 214 -8.18 1.03 20.20
CA GLN A 214 -7.43 0.64 21.40
C GLN A 214 -8.35 0.28 22.56
N GLN A 215 -9.37 1.10 22.85
CA GLN A 215 -10.32 0.84 23.92
C GLN A 215 -11.14 -0.44 23.68
N ARG A 216 -11.52 -0.70 22.41
CA ARG A 216 -12.26 -1.92 22.05
C ARG A 216 -11.42 -3.17 22.31
N PHE A 217 -10.19 -3.19 21.81
CA PHE A 217 -9.28 -4.33 22.01
C PHE A 217 -8.86 -4.50 23.47
N SER A 218 -8.62 -3.41 24.20
CA SER A 218 -8.31 -3.49 25.63
C SER A 218 -9.47 -4.09 26.45
N LYS A 219 -10.72 -3.78 26.10
CA LYS A 219 -11.89 -4.40 26.73
C LYS A 219 -11.99 -5.89 26.41
N GLU A 220 -11.76 -6.26 25.14
CA GLU A 220 -11.79 -7.66 24.71
C GLU A 220 -10.70 -8.50 25.41
N ILE A 221 -9.48 -7.94 25.56
CA ILE A 221 -8.40 -8.59 26.29
C ILE A 221 -8.80 -8.78 27.76
N ARG A 222 -9.35 -7.74 28.39
CA ARG A 222 -9.75 -7.79 29.79
C ARG A 222 -10.85 -8.83 30.03
N SER A 223 -11.89 -8.88 29.15
CA SER A 223 -12.95 -9.90 29.30
C SER A 223 -12.41 -11.32 29.15
N LYS A 224 -11.49 -11.56 28.22
CA LYS A 224 -10.83 -12.87 28.05
C LYS A 224 -9.94 -13.25 29.24
N LEU A 225 -9.26 -12.28 29.84
CA LEU A 225 -8.48 -12.50 31.07
C LEU A 225 -9.40 -12.82 32.29
N ASP A 226 -10.51 -12.10 32.41
CA ASP A 226 -11.49 -12.34 33.47
C ASP A 226 -12.15 -13.72 33.31
N GLU A 227 -12.52 -14.13 32.10
CA GLU A 227 -12.99 -15.47 31.79
C GLU A 227 -11.96 -16.56 32.13
N ALA A 228 -10.68 -16.33 31.77
CA ALA A 228 -9.59 -17.26 32.06
C ALA A 228 -9.30 -17.38 33.55
N SER A 229 -9.42 -16.27 34.33
CA SER A 229 -9.24 -16.28 35.77
C SER A 229 -10.39 -17.03 36.48
N THR A 230 -11.65 -16.80 36.04
CA THR A 230 -12.83 -17.50 36.53
C THR A 230 -12.73 -19.01 36.24
N LEU A 231 -12.25 -19.38 35.05
CA LEU A 231 -12.07 -20.78 34.69
C LEU A 231 -10.96 -21.46 35.53
N LYS A 232 -9.86 -20.73 35.82
CA LYS A 232 -8.81 -21.20 36.76
C LYS A 232 -9.35 -21.43 38.15
N GLU A 233 -10.19 -20.53 38.63
CA GLU A 233 -10.82 -20.64 39.96
C GLU A 233 -11.75 -21.86 40.03
N ILE A 234 -12.56 -22.09 39.00
CA ILE A 234 -13.43 -23.27 38.87
C ILE A 234 -12.61 -24.57 38.79
N ILE A 235 -11.50 -24.60 38.05
CA ILE A 235 -10.62 -25.77 37.91
C ILE A 235 -9.87 -26.03 39.22
N CYS A 236 -9.39 -24.99 39.91
CA CYS A 236 -8.75 -25.16 41.22
C CYS A 236 -9.72 -25.74 42.31
N VAL A 237 -11.00 -25.36 42.26
CA VAL A 237 -12.03 -25.92 43.13
C VAL A 237 -12.32 -27.39 42.79
N HIS A 238 -12.24 -27.80 41.53
CA HIS A 238 -12.52 -29.19 41.10
C HIS A 238 -11.31 -30.13 41.21
N VAL A 239 -10.05 -29.61 41.16
CA VAL A 239 -8.81 -30.41 41.15
C VAL A 239 -8.20 -30.57 42.55
N SER A 240 -8.82 -30.09 43.62
CA SER A 240 -8.37 -30.32 45.00
C SER A 240 -8.34 -31.81 45.40
N GLY A 241 -8.65 -32.73 44.49
CA GLY A 241 -8.73 -34.18 44.73
C GLY A 241 -7.70 -35.09 44.03
N SER A 242 -6.87 -34.62 43.15
CA SER A 242 -5.90 -35.53 42.45
C SER A 242 -4.57 -34.86 42.15
N ARG A 243 -3.54 -35.27 42.87
CA ARG A 243 -2.13 -35.01 42.58
C ARG A 243 -1.73 -35.80 41.33
N LEU A 244 -1.62 -35.16 40.19
CA LEU A 244 -0.88 -35.67 39.01
C LEU A 244 0.38 -34.85 38.87
N SER A 245 1.53 -35.47 39.14
CA SER A 245 2.83 -34.92 38.87
C SER A 245 3.09 -34.95 37.36
N VAL A 246 3.00 -33.79 36.70
CA VAL A 246 3.42 -33.63 35.31
C VAL A 246 4.89 -33.25 35.32
N GLY A 247 5.74 -34.17 34.84
CA GLY A 247 7.16 -33.95 34.66
C GLY A 247 7.43 -32.80 33.67
N HIS A 248 8.06 -31.76 34.16
CA HIS A 248 8.61 -30.69 33.32
C HIS A 248 9.86 -31.21 32.62
N ALA A 249 9.78 -31.42 31.32
CA ALA A 249 10.98 -31.51 30.50
C ALA A 249 11.44 -30.05 30.21
N PRO A 250 12.65 -29.67 30.59
CA PRO A 250 13.18 -28.35 30.27
C PRO A 250 13.60 -28.31 28.81
N PHE A 251 12.77 -27.71 27.96
CA PHE A 251 13.17 -27.38 26.58
C PHE A 251 13.95 -26.06 26.62
N THR A 252 15.19 -26.11 27.04
CA THR A 252 16.15 -25.00 26.94
C THR A 252 16.98 -25.15 25.68
N GLN A 253 16.43 -24.70 24.54
CA GLN A 253 17.29 -24.27 23.45
C GLN A 253 17.18 -22.73 23.39
N THR A 254 18.22 -22.08 23.90
CA THR A 254 18.52 -20.67 23.70
C THR A 254 18.85 -20.41 22.24
N GLU A 255 17.83 -20.23 21.41
CA GLU A 255 18.07 -19.78 20.04
C GLU A 255 18.55 -18.32 20.07
N LYS A 256 19.66 -18.05 19.40
CA LYS A 256 20.20 -16.69 19.24
C LYS A 256 19.22 -15.81 18.49
N PRO A 257 19.10 -14.51 18.81
CA PRO A 257 18.25 -13.57 18.09
C PRO A 257 18.62 -13.58 16.60
N ILE A 258 17.60 -13.71 15.75
CA ILE A 258 17.76 -13.75 14.29
C ILE A 258 18.18 -12.36 13.83
N THR A 259 19.30 -12.27 13.10
CA THR A 259 19.75 -11.02 12.47
C THR A 259 18.98 -10.73 11.19
N ILE A 260 18.96 -9.46 10.76
CA ILE A 260 18.30 -9.05 9.51
C ILE A 260 18.85 -9.84 8.29
N GLY A 261 20.15 -10.10 8.27
CA GLY A 261 20.78 -10.89 7.19
C GLY A 261 20.32 -12.35 7.18
N GLN A 262 20.13 -12.96 8.35
CA GLN A 262 19.57 -14.32 8.45
C GLN A 262 18.11 -14.35 8.01
N TYR A 263 17.32 -13.35 8.36
CA TYR A 263 15.94 -13.22 7.92
C TYR A 263 15.85 -13.06 6.39
N LEU A 264 16.65 -12.19 5.79
CA LEU A 264 16.76 -12.05 4.33
C LEU A 264 17.15 -13.37 3.65
N LYS A 265 18.09 -14.11 4.23
CA LYS A 265 18.48 -15.44 3.74
C LYS A 265 17.34 -16.46 3.84
N GLN A 266 16.50 -16.38 4.88
CA GLN A 266 15.30 -17.23 4.99
C GLN A 266 14.28 -16.86 3.92
N LEU A 267 13.99 -15.55 3.73
CA LEU A 267 13.07 -15.07 2.71
C LEU A 267 13.54 -15.39 1.28
N SER A 268 14.84 -15.29 0.99
CA SER A 268 15.38 -15.63 -0.34
C SER A 268 15.21 -17.11 -0.70
N LYS A 269 15.15 -17.98 0.31
CA LYS A 269 14.84 -19.42 0.14
C LYS A 269 13.35 -19.70 0.05
N HIS A 270 12.52 -18.77 0.42
CA HIS A 270 11.07 -18.94 0.45
C HIS A 270 10.49 -18.78 -0.96
N ARG A 271 10.22 -19.91 -1.62
CA ARG A 271 9.83 -19.95 -3.04
C ARG A 271 8.63 -19.07 -3.39
N ASN A 272 7.57 -19.11 -2.58
CA ASN A 272 6.36 -18.31 -2.85
C ASN A 272 6.63 -16.81 -2.70
N PHE A 273 7.44 -16.43 -1.69
CA PHE A 273 7.84 -15.05 -1.50
C PHE A 273 8.60 -14.52 -2.74
N MET A 274 9.57 -15.27 -3.25
CA MET A 274 10.36 -14.85 -4.41
C MET A 274 9.51 -14.70 -5.68
N TRP A 275 8.60 -15.64 -5.96
CA TRP A 275 7.69 -15.52 -7.10
C TRP A 275 6.71 -14.35 -6.96
N PHE A 276 6.20 -14.14 -5.75
CA PHE A 276 5.33 -13.01 -5.45
C PHE A 276 6.05 -11.67 -5.66
N VAL A 277 7.25 -11.51 -5.10
CA VAL A 277 8.05 -10.28 -5.24
C VAL A 277 8.40 -10.01 -6.70
N SER A 278 8.80 -11.03 -7.47
CA SER A 278 9.08 -10.88 -8.91
C SER A 278 7.85 -10.38 -9.67
N MET A 279 6.67 -10.97 -9.40
CA MET A 279 5.42 -10.50 -10.00
C MET A 279 5.06 -9.09 -9.56
N ASN A 280 5.22 -8.77 -8.26
CA ASN A 280 4.88 -7.46 -7.72
C ASN A 280 5.84 -6.37 -8.20
N LEU A 281 7.13 -6.66 -8.41
CA LEU A 281 8.08 -5.75 -9.04
C LEU A 281 7.59 -5.32 -10.45
N ILE A 282 7.18 -6.30 -11.27
CA ILE A 282 6.60 -6.03 -12.59
C ILE A 282 5.33 -5.19 -12.47
N GLN A 283 4.49 -5.47 -11.45
CA GLN A 283 3.28 -4.69 -11.18
C GLN A 283 3.60 -3.24 -10.81
N GLN A 284 4.64 -2.99 -10.01
CA GLN A 284 5.06 -1.64 -9.64
C GLN A 284 5.63 -0.87 -10.83
N VAL A 285 6.44 -1.51 -11.68
CA VAL A 285 6.92 -0.90 -12.94
C VAL A 285 5.73 -0.47 -13.79
N PHE A 286 4.76 -1.37 -13.98
CA PHE A 286 3.58 -1.08 -14.78
C PHE A 286 2.70 0.02 -14.18
N HIS A 287 2.47 -0.03 -12.86
CA HIS A 287 1.67 0.95 -12.14
C HIS A 287 2.26 2.36 -12.28
N CYS A 288 3.54 2.53 -12.01
CA CYS A 288 4.18 3.84 -12.11
C CYS A 288 4.26 4.35 -13.54
N HIS A 289 4.55 3.47 -14.49
CA HIS A 289 4.59 3.82 -15.89
C HIS A 289 3.25 4.39 -16.38
N PHE A 290 2.14 3.70 -16.08
CA PHE A 290 0.82 4.10 -16.55
C PHE A 290 0.18 5.22 -15.76
N ASN A 291 0.24 5.16 -14.44
CA ASN A 291 -0.58 6.04 -13.62
C ASN A 291 0.09 7.39 -13.31
N ASN A 292 1.41 7.40 -13.19
CA ASN A 292 2.10 8.59 -12.71
C ASN A 292 2.93 9.29 -13.81
N ASN A 293 3.71 8.54 -14.58
CA ASN A 293 4.73 9.14 -15.41
C ASN A 293 4.26 9.48 -16.83
N PHE A 294 3.52 8.57 -17.48
CA PHE A 294 3.17 8.70 -18.89
C PHE A 294 1.69 8.95 -19.12
N PHE A 295 0.86 8.88 -18.10
CA PHE A 295 -0.57 9.14 -18.24
C PHE A 295 -0.89 10.54 -18.80
N PRO A 296 -0.29 11.64 -18.30
CA PRO A 296 -0.47 12.96 -18.90
C PRO A 296 0.01 13.02 -20.36
N LEU A 297 1.15 12.39 -20.66
CA LEU A 297 1.71 12.33 -22.01
C LEU A 297 0.78 11.60 -22.99
N PHE A 298 0.14 10.51 -22.55
CA PHE A 298 -0.84 9.79 -23.36
C PHE A 298 -2.10 10.64 -23.61
N LEU A 299 -2.56 11.38 -22.61
CA LEU A 299 -3.70 12.29 -22.78
C LEU A 299 -3.35 13.40 -23.78
N GLU A 300 -2.18 14.01 -23.65
CA GLU A 300 -1.75 15.12 -24.49
C GLU A 300 -1.54 14.68 -25.96
N HIS A 301 -0.77 13.64 -26.22
CA HIS A 301 -0.37 13.27 -27.57
C HIS A 301 -1.32 12.31 -28.29
N LEU A 302 -2.15 11.57 -27.58
CA LEU A 302 -3.10 10.64 -28.20
C LEU A 302 -4.52 11.19 -28.27
N LEU A 303 -4.91 12.07 -27.36
CA LEU A 303 -6.31 12.48 -27.18
C LEU A 303 -6.55 14.00 -27.36
N SER A 304 -5.57 14.89 -27.13
CA SER A 304 -5.77 16.35 -27.05
C SER A 304 -6.43 16.97 -28.28
N ASP A 305 -6.08 16.50 -29.47
CA ASP A 305 -6.60 17.05 -30.73
C ASP A 305 -8.07 16.71 -30.99
N ASN A 306 -8.61 15.73 -30.26
CA ASN A 306 -9.91 15.14 -30.53
C ASN A 306 -10.90 15.23 -29.34
N ILE A 307 -10.43 15.70 -28.19
CA ILE A 307 -11.23 15.74 -26.95
C ILE A 307 -11.15 17.13 -26.33
N SER A 308 -12.32 17.67 -25.93
CA SER A 308 -12.36 18.95 -25.21
C SER A 308 -11.64 18.88 -23.87
N ALA A 309 -11.07 19.97 -23.41
CA ALA A 309 -10.40 20.06 -22.10
C ALA A 309 -11.32 19.61 -20.94
N SER A 310 -12.62 19.89 -21.05
CA SER A 310 -13.65 19.44 -20.10
C SER A 310 -13.75 17.90 -20.08
N THR A 311 -13.77 17.24 -21.23
CA THR A 311 -13.81 15.77 -21.32
C THR A 311 -12.53 15.14 -20.77
N GLY A 312 -11.37 15.74 -21.02
CA GLY A 312 -10.09 15.30 -20.44
C GLY A 312 -10.09 15.39 -18.92
N SER A 313 -10.60 16.48 -18.34
CA SER A 313 -10.73 16.67 -16.90
C SER A 313 -11.69 15.67 -16.25
N ILE A 314 -12.82 15.37 -16.90
CA ILE A 314 -13.77 14.35 -16.44
C ILE A 314 -13.13 12.96 -16.49
N LEU A 315 -12.43 12.62 -17.57
CA LEU A 315 -11.74 11.33 -17.71
C LEU A 315 -10.67 11.16 -16.61
N LEU A 316 -9.92 12.21 -16.34
CA LEU A 316 -8.95 12.25 -15.26
C LEU A 316 -9.64 12.02 -13.90
N GLY A 317 -10.69 12.77 -13.59
CA GLY A 317 -11.44 12.64 -12.34
C GLY A 317 -12.03 11.23 -12.13
N ILE A 318 -12.67 10.68 -13.17
CA ILE A 318 -13.18 9.30 -13.14
C ILE A 318 -12.05 8.31 -12.88
N SER A 319 -10.88 8.50 -13.48
CA SER A 319 -9.75 7.60 -13.32
C SER A 319 -9.19 7.53 -11.89
N TYR A 320 -9.42 8.54 -11.04
CA TYR A 320 -9.07 8.52 -9.62
C TYR A 320 -10.12 7.81 -8.75
N VAL A 321 -11.40 7.93 -9.06
CA VAL A 321 -12.49 7.35 -8.25
C VAL A 321 -12.80 5.92 -8.67
N ALA A 322 -12.84 5.63 -9.97
CA ALA A 322 -13.24 4.33 -10.51
C ALA A 322 -12.40 3.15 -9.97
N PRO A 323 -11.09 3.23 -9.73
CA PRO A 323 -10.32 2.12 -9.15
C PRO A 323 -10.83 1.70 -7.78
N HIS A 324 -11.24 2.66 -6.95
CA HIS A 324 -11.75 2.35 -5.61
C HIS A 324 -13.10 1.64 -5.67
N LEU A 325 -14.01 2.12 -6.54
CA LEU A 325 -15.32 1.49 -6.75
C LEU A 325 -15.17 0.08 -7.33
N ASN A 326 -14.31 -0.06 -8.34
CA ASN A 326 -14.07 -1.35 -8.98
C ASN A 326 -13.41 -2.36 -8.03
N ASN A 327 -12.56 -1.90 -7.10
CA ASN A 327 -11.99 -2.77 -6.09
C ASN A 327 -13.07 -3.40 -5.18
N LEU A 328 -14.17 -2.71 -4.91
CA LEU A 328 -15.30 -3.28 -4.15
C LEU A 328 -15.89 -4.49 -4.88
N TYR A 329 -16.05 -4.37 -6.20
CA TYR A 329 -16.50 -5.50 -7.03
C TYR A 329 -15.48 -6.64 -7.02
N PHE A 330 -14.20 -6.37 -7.19
CA PHE A 330 -13.14 -7.38 -7.14
C PHE A 330 -13.07 -8.09 -5.78
N LEU A 331 -13.26 -7.38 -4.68
CA LEU A 331 -13.30 -7.99 -3.36
C LEU A 331 -14.50 -8.94 -3.19
N THR A 332 -15.63 -8.63 -3.82
CA THR A 332 -16.78 -9.53 -3.87
C THR A 332 -16.47 -10.80 -4.66
N LEU A 333 -15.78 -10.67 -5.81
CA LEU A 333 -15.29 -11.82 -6.58
C LEU A 333 -14.26 -12.65 -5.79
N CYS A 334 -13.36 -11.98 -5.04
CA CYS A 334 -12.37 -12.66 -4.20
C CYS A 334 -12.99 -13.53 -3.11
N ARG A 335 -14.14 -13.13 -2.55
CA ARG A 335 -14.89 -13.97 -1.60
C ARG A 335 -15.40 -15.25 -2.24
N ARG A 336 -15.82 -15.19 -3.50
CA ARG A 336 -16.42 -16.33 -4.22
C ARG A 336 -15.37 -17.26 -4.84
N TYR A 337 -14.35 -16.70 -5.48
CA TYR A 337 -13.39 -17.44 -6.31
C TYR A 337 -11.97 -17.49 -5.74
N GLY A 338 -11.72 -16.72 -4.68
CA GLY A 338 -10.39 -16.56 -4.09
C GLY A 338 -9.52 -15.51 -4.79
N VAL A 339 -8.62 -14.90 -4.02
CA VAL A 339 -7.75 -13.78 -4.48
C VAL A 339 -6.85 -14.19 -5.64
N TYR A 340 -6.28 -15.41 -5.59
CA TYR A 340 -5.38 -15.92 -6.63
C TYR A 340 -6.03 -15.95 -8.03
N GLN A 341 -7.25 -16.46 -8.13
CA GLN A 341 -7.95 -16.57 -9.42
C GLN A 341 -8.37 -15.20 -9.94
N VAL A 342 -8.82 -14.31 -9.07
CA VAL A 342 -9.23 -12.95 -9.47
C VAL A 342 -8.02 -12.19 -10.02
N ILE A 343 -6.87 -12.23 -9.38
CA ILE A 343 -5.64 -11.59 -9.88
C ILE A 343 -5.22 -12.18 -11.23
N ARG A 344 -5.29 -13.50 -11.38
CA ARG A 344 -5.01 -14.16 -12.66
C ARG A 344 -5.94 -13.67 -13.77
N TRP A 345 -7.25 -13.56 -13.50
CA TRP A 345 -8.20 -13.03 -14.46
C TRP A 345 -7.93 -11.58 -14.84
N LEU A 346 -7.52 -10.75 -13.87
CA LEU A 346 -7.14 -9.37 -14.15
C LEU A 346 -5.92 -9.26 -15.08
N PHE A 347 -4.92 -10.12 -14.92
CA PHE A 347 -3.78 -10.18 -15.85
C PHE A 347 -4.20 -10.64 -17.24
N MET A 348 -5.08 -11.66 -17.34
CA MET A 348 -5.61 -12.13 -18.62
C MET A 348 -6.46 -11.08 -19.30
N LEU A 349 -7.31 -10.35 -18.54
CA LEU A 349 -8.15 -9.28 -19.06
C LEU A 349 -7.28 -8.11 -19.58
N LYS A 350 -6.25 -7.72 -18.82
CA LYS A 350 -5.28 -6.70 -19.26
C LYS A 350 -4.60 -7.10 -20.57
N LEU A 351 -4.16 -8.34 -20.68
CA LEU A 351 -3.54 -8.85 -21.90
C LEU A 351 -4.53 -8.83 -23.07
N GLY A 352 -5.75 -9.33 -22.88
CA GLY A 352 -6.79 -9.36 -23.91
C GLY A 352 -7.16 -7.96 -24.41
N LEU A 353 -7.39 -7.01 -23.51
CA LEU A 353 -7.70 -5.63 -23.88
C LEU A 353 -6.53 -4.97 -24.64
N SER A 354 -5.28 -5.24 -24.25
CA SER A 354 -4.11 -4.69 -24.94
C SER A 354 -3.96 -5.28 -26.35
N VAL A 355 -4.24 -6.55 -26.55
CA VAL A 355 -4.25 -7.18 -27.88
C VAL A 355 -5.38 -6.60 -28.74
N VAL A 356 -6.58 -6.43 -28.20
CA VAL A 356 -7.71 -5.79 -28.91
C VAL A 356 -7.34 -4.38 -29.34
N MET A 357 -6.70 -3.60 -28.45
CA MET A 357 -6.28 -2.22 -28.78
C MET A 357 -5.19 -2.20 -29.87
N LEU A 358 -4.25 -3.16 -29.84
CA LEU A 358 -3.23 -3.32 -30.88
C LEU A 358 -3.85 -3.57 -32.25
N LEU A 359 -4.89 -4.42 -32.32
CA LEU A 359 -5.58 -4.74 -33.56
C LEU A 359 -6.46 -3.59 -34.07
N ALA A 360 -7.07 -2.83 -33.15
CA ALA A 360 -7.91 -1.69 -33.50
C ALA A 360 -7.11 -0.48 -34.04
N GLY A 361 -5.89 -0.29 -33.54
CA GLY A 361 -5.05 0.86 -33.93
C GLY A 361 -5.34 2.15 -33.16
N ALA A 362 -4.54 3.20 -33.44
CA ALA A 362 -4.60 4.48 -32.72
C ALA A 362 -5.76 5.40 -33.13
N ASP A 363 -6.45 5.08 -34.21
CA ASP A 363 -7.47 5.98 -34.79
C ASP A 363 -8.85 5.87 -34.11
N HIS A 364 -9.06 4.82 -33.31
CA HIS A 364 -10.32 4.58 -32.61
C HIS A 364 -10.32 5.27 -31.23
N ILE A 365 -10.56 6.58 -31.21
CA ILE A 365 -10.43 7.46 -30.04
C ILE A 365 -11.27 6.98 -28.85
N TYR A 366 -12.55 6.60 -29.05
CA TYR A 366 -13.40 6.13 -27.97
C TYR A 366 -12.87 4.83 -27.33
N LEU A 367 -12.36 3.91 -28.17
CA LEU A 367 -11.76 2.67 -27.67
C LEU A 367 -10.46 2.96 -26.92
N LEU A 368 -9.68 3.93 -27.38
CA LEU A 368 -8.46 4.39 -26.73
C LEU A 368 -8.73 5.00 -25.36
N CYS A 369 -9.76 5.85 -25.23
CA CYS A 369 -10.20 6.39 -23.93
C CYS A 369 -10.60 5.31 -22.95
N ILE A 370 -11.40 4.34 -23.40
CA ILE A 370 -11.83 3.20 -22.58
C ILE A 370 -10.63 2.35 -22.19
N PHE A 371 -9.70 2.13 -23.10
CA PHE A 371 -8.49 1.35 -22.85
C PHE A 371 -7.58 2.00 -21.81
N ILE A 372 -7.31 3.31 -21.93
CA ILE A 372 -6.51 4.07 -20.97
C ILE A 372 -7.17 4.05 -19.57
N ALA A 373 -8.47 4.33 -19.51
CA ALA A 373 -9.20 4.31 -18.24
C ALA A 373 -9.22 2.91 -17.59
N SER A 374 -9.49 1.86 -18.38
CA SER A 374 -9.53 0.49 -17.87
C SER A 374 -8.18 -0.02 -17.39
N ASN A 375 -7.08 0.28 -18.08
CA ASN A 375 -5.73 -0.06 -17.61
C ASN A 375 -5.43 0.53 -16.24
N ARG A 376 -5.77 1.80 -16.03
CA ARG A 376 -5.58 2.46 -14.74
C ARG A 376 -6.42 1.81 -13.64
N VAL A 377 -7.70 1.57 -13.90
CA VAL A 377 -8.64 0.94 -12.96
C VAL A 377 -8.18 -0.47 -12.55
N PHE A 378 -7.78 -1.31 -13.51
CA PHE A 378 -7.35 -2.66 -13.22
C PHE A 378 -5.99 -2.73 -12.53
N THR A 379 -5.10 -1.81 -12.84
CA THR A 379 -3.78 -1.72 -12.22
C THR A 379 -3.88 -1.36 -10.74
N GLU A 380 -4.63 -0.31 -10.43
CA GLU A 380 -4.89 0.11 -9.04
C GLU A 380 -5.65 -0.96 -8.25
N GLY A 381 -6.68 -1.56 -8.85
CA GLY A 381 -7.42 -2.66 -8.24
C GLY A 381 -6.52 -3.85 -7.90
N THR A 382 -5.60 -4.22 -8.81
CA THR A 382 -4.62 -5.28 -8.57
C THR A 382 -3.72 -4.94 -7.40
N CYS A 383 -3.14 -3.74 -7.33
CA CYS A 383 -2.25 -3.31 -6.24
C CYS A 383 -2.94 -3.45 -4.86
N LYS A 384 -4.23 -3.11 -4.77
CA LYS A 384 -4.99 -3.27 -3.52
C LYS A 384 -5.22 -4.73 -3.13
N LEU A 385 -5.46 -5.63 -4.10
CA LEU A 385 -5.62 -7.06 -3.84
C LEU A 385 -4.31 -7.72 -3.41
N LEU A 386 -3.15 -7.23 -3.85
CA LEU A 386 -1.84 -7.77 -3.47
C LEU A 386 -1.57 -7.66 -1.97
N LYS A 387 -2.13 -6.67 -1.26
CA LYS A 387 -2.04 -6.59 0.21
C LYS A 387 -2.65 -7.82 0.90
N LEU A 388 -3.70 -8.42 0.32
CA LEU A 388 -4.29 -9.67 0.83
C LEU A 388 -3.33 -10.85 0.65
N VAL A 389 -2.63 -10.90 -0.48
CA VAL A 389 -1.64 -11.97 -0.76
C VAL A 389 -0.43 -11.84 0.17
N ILE A 390 0.04 -10.61 0.45
CA ILE A 390 1.12 -10.39 1.42
C ILE A 390 0.69 -10.89 2.81
N SER A 391 -0.57 -10.65 3.20
CA SER A 391 -1.09 -11.19 4.46
C SER A 391 -1.12 -12.73 4.49
N ASP A 392 -1.39 -13.39 3.37
CA ASP A 392 -1.31 -14.85 3.26
C ASP A 392 0.14 -15.36 3.32
N LEU A 393 1.11 -14.60 2.77
CA LEU A 393 2.55 -14.89 2.91
C LEU A 393 3.03 -14.72 4.36
N VAL A 394 2.49 -13.76 5.10
CA VAL A 394 2.75 -13.63 6.56
C VAL A 394 2.29 -14.88 7.29
N ASP A 395 1.13 -15.44 6.93
CA ASP A 395 0.64 -16.70 7.51
C ASP A 395 1.57 -17.89 7.18
N GLU A 396 2.04 -17.96 5.92
CA GLU A 396 2.97 -19.01 5.49
C GLU A 396 4.32 -18.89 6.23
N ASP A 397 4.89 -17.68 6.34
CA ASP A 397 6.15 -17.44 7.06
C ASP A 397 6.04 -17.79 8.55
N TYR A 398 4.91 -17.44 9.19
CA TYR A 398 4.63 -17.76 10.59
C TYR A 398 4.64 -19.29 10.83
N VAL A 399 3.91 -20.04 9.98
CA VAL A 399 3.75 -21.48 10.14
C VAL A 399 5.03 -22.25 9.75
N VAL A 400 5.64 -21.92 8.61
CA VAL A 400 6.81 -22.63 8.06
C VAL A 400 8.04 -22.43 8.96
N ASN A 401 8.27 -21.21 9.40
CA ASN A 401 9.42 -20.86 10.23
C ASN A 401 9.13 -20.97 11.74
N ARG A 402 7.95 -21.50 12.12
CA ARG A 402 7.53 -21.69 13.53
C ARG A 402 7.79 -20.44 14.39
N ARG A 403 7.44 -19.28 13.87
CA ARG A 403 7.67 -18.02 14.59
C ARG A 403 6.73 -17.91 15.78
N GLN A 404 7.16 -17.23 16.82
CA GLN A 404 6.32 -17.01 18.01
C GLN A 404 5.20 -16.03 17.72
N GLN A 405 5.49 -14.98 16.94
CA GLN A 405 4.52 -14.01 16.47
C GLN A 405 4.73 -13.74 14.98
N ALA A 406 3.66 -13.37 14.29
CA ALA A 406 3.72 -12.98 12.89
C ALA A 406 4.52 -11.67 12.74
N ALA A 407 5.60 -11.69 11.97
CA ALA A 407 6.40 -10.51 11.65
C ALA A 407 5.78 -9.73 10.48
N SER A 408 4.53 -9.28 10.65
CA SER A 408 3.71 -8.71 9.58
C SER A 408 4.32 -7.45 8.99
N ALA A 409 4.69 -6.47 9.83
CA ALA A 409 5.27 -5.21 9.36
C ALA A 409 6.63 -5.43 8.68
N LEU A 410 7.45 -6.33 9.21
CA LEU A 410 8.74 -6.66 8.60
C LEU A 410 8.56 -7.29 7.22
N LEU A 411 7.62 -8.23 7.04
CA LEU A 411 7.38 -8.86 5.75
C LEU A 411 6.82 -7.86 4.72
N PHE A 412 5.88 -6.99 5.11
CA PHE A 412 5.42 -5.89 4.25
C PHE A 412 6.57 -4.97 3.86
N GLY A 413 7.43 -4.58 4.81
CA GLY A 413 8.61 -3.76 4.55
C GLY A 413 9.61 -4.42 3.60
N MET A 414 9.84 -5.74 3.70
CA MET A 414 10.72 -6.49 2.79
C MET A 414 10.13 -6.60 1.37
N VAL A 415 8.82 -6.78 1.24
CA VAL A 415 8.17 -6.73 -0.07
C VAL A 415 8.37 -5.36 -0.70
N ASN A 416 8.13 -4.28 0.04
CA ASN A 416 8.30 -2.92 -0.46
C ASN A 416 9.75 -2.64 -0.88
N LEU A 417 10.75 -3.00 -0.07
CA LEU A 417 12.17 -2.87 -0.42
C LEU A 417 12.49 -3.46 -1.80
N LEU A 418 11.98 -4.66 -2.07
CA LEU A 418 12.30 -5.39 -3.29
C LEU A 418 11.47 -4.93 -4.50
N THR A 419 10.34 -4.28 -4.28
CA THR A 419 9.42 -3.87 -5.35
C THR A 419 9.43 -2.37 -5.66
N LYS A 420 9.75 -1.51 -4.69
CA LYS A 420 9.88 -0.05 -4.89
C LYS A 420 10.88 0.35 -5.99
N PRO A 421 12.02 -0.33 -6.22
CA PRO A 421 12.89 -0.02 -7.36
C PRO A 421 12.17 -0.05 -8.71
N GLY A 422 11.09 -0.82 -8.83
CA GLY A 422 10.22 -0.79 -10.01
C GLY A 422 9.62 0.58 -10.31
N GLN A 423 9.35 1.37 -9.29
CA GLN A 423 8.84 2.74 -9.44
C GLN A 423 9.88 3.65 -10.09
N THR A 424 11.14 3.48 -9.74
CA THR A 424 12.27 4.23 -10.33
C THR A 424 12.60 3.78 -11.74
N PHE A 425 12.53 2.47 -12.00
CA PHE A 425 12.82 1.95 -13.34
C PHE A 425 11.74 2.30 -14.37
N ALA A 426 10.50 2.50 -13.92
CA ALA A 426 9.38 2.80 -14.82
C ALA A 426 9.63 4.04 -15.71
N PRO A 427 9.94 5.24 -15.18
CA PRO A 427 10.22 6.40 -16.01
C PRO A 427 11.48 6.23 -16.86
N LEU A 428 12.52 5.58 -16.34
CA LEU A 428 13.77 5.34 -17.09
C LEU A 428 13.53 4.45 -18.30
N ILE A 429 12.84 3.34 -18.12
CA ILE A 429 12.50 2.43 -19.22
C ILE A 429 11.60 3.12 -20.24
N GLY A 430 10.57 3.82 -19.78
CA GLY A 430 9.62 4.47 -20.67
C GLY A 430 10.23 5.62 -21.47
N THR A 431 11.03 6.48 -20.85
CA THR A 431 11.73 7.57 -21.53
C THR A 431 12.78 7.04 -22.53
N TRP A 432 13.51 5.98 -22.15
CA TRP A 432 14.46 5.32 -23.02
C TRP A 432 13.76 4.71 -24.24
N LEU A 433 12.68 3.97 -24.06
CA LEU A 433 11.89 3.38 -25.14
C LEU A 433 11.37 4.45 -26.10
N LEU A 434 10.83 5.55 -25.56
CA LEU A 434 10.31 6.64 -26.37
C LEU A 434 11.44 7.33 -27.16
N CYS A 435 12.56 7.61 -26.51
CA CYS A 435 13.72 8.22 -27.15
C CYS A 435 14.30 7.35 -28.27
N VAL A 436 14.47 6.04 -28.04
CA VAL A 436 15.00 5.10 -29.06
C VAL A 436 14.08 5.00 -30.27
N TYR A 437 12.75 5.01 -30.03
CA TYR A 437 11.79 4.86 -31.13
C TYR A 437 11.53 6.15 -31.89
N THR A 438 11.44 7.30 -31.20
CA THR A 438 11.01 8.57 -31.81
C THR A 438 12.14 9.55 -32.03
N GLY A 439 13.30 9.33 -31.42
CA GLY A 439 14.38 10.33 -31.34
C GLY A 439 14.03 11.56 -30.49
N TYR A 440 12.88 11.55 -29.82
CA TYR A 440 12.40 12.65 -28.99
C TYR A 440 12.88 12.54 -27.55
N ASP A 441 13.69 13.50 -27.12
CA ASP A 441 14.11 13.60 -25.71
C ASP A 441 13.11 14.47 -24.94
N ILE A 442 12.35 13.84 -24.03
CA ILE A 442 11.35 14.52 -23.19
C ILE A 442 11.99 15.62 -22.32
N PHE A 443 13.27 15.49 -21.98
CA PHE A 443 13.99 16.47 -21.15
C PHE A 443 14.53 17.66 -21.95
N GLN A 444 14.66 17.52 -23.26
CA GLN A 444 15.06 18.61 -24.15
C GLN A 444 13.79 19.17 -24.80
N ARG A 445 13.25 20.25 -24.23
CA ARG A 445 12.08 20.98 -24.78
C ARG A 445 12.32 21.62 -26.16
N THR A 446 13.47 21.48 -26.73
CA THR A 446 13.82 21.90 -28.10
C THR A 446 14.14 20.69 -28.94
N PRO A 447 13.48 20.49 -30.09
CA PRO A 447 13.99 19.53 -31.06
C PRO A 447 15.44 19.94 -31.35
N VAL A 448 16.36 18.98 -31.33
CA VAL A 448 17.74 19.21 -31.76
C VAL A 448 17.69 19.75 -33.16
N LYS A 449 17.92 21.05 -33.30
CA LYS A 449 17.96 21.80 -34.56
C LYS A 449 19.28 21.53 -35.26
N ASP A 450 19.67 20.29 -35.46
CA ASP A 450 20.83 19.93 -36.25
C ASP A 450 20.62 18.60 -37.02
N SER A 451 19.50 18.52 -37.73
CA SER A 451 19.43 17.73 -38.95
C SER A 451 18.49 18.42 -39.91
N VAL A 452 19.10 19.31 -40.66
CA VAL A 452 18.60 19.81 -41.92
C VAL A 452 18.19 18.63 -42.81
N SER A 453 17.03 18.80 -43.46
CA SER A 453 16.47 17.92 -44.49
C SER A 453 15.68 16.70 -43.98
N ALA A 454 14.46 16.98 -43.56
CA ALA A 454 13.37 16.05 -43.80
C ALA A 454 12.19 16.82 -44.37
N SER A 455 12.30 17.16 -45.62
CA SER A 455 11.15 17.18 -46.50
C SER A 455 10.72 15.73 -46.66
N ASP A 456 9.47 15.53 -46.45
CA ASP A 456 8.65 14.42 -46.91
C ASP A 456 8.17 13.38 -45.88
N SER A 457 6.86 13.34 -45.80
CA SER A 457 6.01 12.20 -45.41
C SER A 457 6.31 11.53 -44.08
N GLY A 458 5.59 11.92 -43.04
CA GLY A 458 5.52 11.01 -41.89
C GLY A 458 4.74 11.62 -40.75
N THR A 459 3.69 10.96 -40.41
CA THR A 459 3.03 11.04 -39.10
C THR A 459 4.02 11.42 -38.00
N PRO A 460 3.67 12.30 -37.09
CA PRO A 460 4.56 12.66 -36.00
C PRO A 460 4.97 11.38 -35.26
N PRO A 461 6.23 10.99 -35.26
CA PRO A 461 6.70 9.71 -34.75
C PRO A 461 6.35 9.56 -33.25
N LEU A 462 6.11 10.68 -32.58
CA LEU A 462 5.77 10.74 -31.17
C LEU A 462 4.39 10.15 -30.84
N ARG A 463 3.33 10.45 -31.63
CA ARG A 463 1.98 9.87 -31.43
C ARG A 463 2.01 8.36 -31.57
N LEU A 464 2.70 7.86 -32.60
CA LEU A 464 2.82 6.43 -32.84
C LEU A 464 3.69 5.76 -31.77
N GLY A 465 4.76 6.40 -31.31
CA GLY A 465 5.60 5.94 -30.20
C GLY A 465 4.81 5.85 -28.89
N CYS A 466 4.02 6.86 -28.57
CA CYS A 466 3.12 6.84 -27.41
C CYS A 466 2.10 5.70 -27.51
N PHE A 467 1.52 5.46 -28.68
CA PHE A 467 0.57 4.37 -28.90
C PHE A 467 1.22 2.99 -28.70
N TYR A 468 2.37 2.76 -29.30
CA TYR A 468 3.08 1.49 -29.11
C TYR A 468 3.51 1.27 -27.68
N MET A 469 3.98 2.30 -26.99
CA MET A 469 4.30 2.22 -25.57
C MET A 469 3.05 1.89 -24.73
N LEU A 470 1.92 2.54 -25.04
CA LEU A 470 0.62 2.31 -24.39
C LEU A 470 0.13 0.86 -24.53
N VAL A 471 0.47 0.17 -25.62
CA VAL A 471 -0.03 -1.18 -25.91
C VAL A 471 0.99 -2.27 -25.55
N PHE A 472 2.26 -2.13 -25.94
CA PHE A 472 3.27 -3.18 -25.74
C PHE A 472 3.73 -3.31 -24.29
N VAL A 473 3.79 -2.22 -23.53
CA VAL A 473 4.16 -2.29 -22.09
C VAL A 473 3.16 -3.14 -21.31
N PRO A 474 1.83 -2.93 -21.41
CA PRO A 474 0.86 -3.82 -20.76
C PRO A 474 0.94 -5.27 -21.22
N ILE A 475 1.14 -5.53 -22.53
CA ILE A 475 1.27 -6.89 -23.05
C ILE A 475 2.47 -7.58 -22.40
N THR A 476 3.64 -6.96 -22.44
CA THR A 476 4.88 -7.52 -21.88
C THR A 476 4.73 -7.75 -20.37
N CYS A 477 4.24 -6.76 -19.64
CA CYS A 477 4.00 -6.88 -18.21
C CYS A 477 2.99 -8.00 -17.88
N ALA A 478 1.88 -8.10 -18.62
CA ALA A 478 0.88 -9.13 -18.39
C ALA A 478 1.42 -10.53 -18.64
N LEU A 479 2.20 -10.74 -19.69
CA LEU A 479 2.84 -12.03 -19.98
C LEU A 479 3.83 -12.44 -18.87
N LEU A 480 4.70 -11.52 -18.44
CA LEU A 480 5.64 -11.76 -17.35
C LEU A 480 4.92 -12.01 -16.02
N GLN A 481 3.85 -11.26 -15.74
CA GLN A 481 3.03 -11.44 -14.55
C GLN A 481 2.33 -12.80 -14.56
N LEU A 482 1.75 -13.23 -15.67
CA LEU A 482 1.13 -14.55 -15.79
C LEU A 482 2.16 -15.68 -15.62
N ALA A 483 3.35 -15.53 -16.19
CA ALA A 483 4.44 -16.50 -16.05
C ALA A 483 4.90 -16.64 -14.59
N THR A 484 5.14 -15.53 -13.90
CA THR A 484 5.56 -15.52 -12.47
C THR A 484 4.43 -15.97 -11.56
N TRP A 485 3.19 -15.52 -11.80
CA TRP A 485 2.01 -15.88 -11.00
C TRP A 485 1.65 -17.36 -11.12
N SER A 486 1.87 -17.98 -12.27
CA SER A 486 1.63 -19.43 -12.45
C SER A 486 2.55 -20.30 -11.57
N ARG A 487 3.69 -19.77 -11.13
CA ARG A 487 4.65 -20.46 -10.25
C ARG A 487 4.35 -20.25 -8.77
N PHE A 488 3.45 -19.32 -8.43
CA PHE A 488 3.00 -19.07 -7.07
C PHE A 488 2.03 -20.15 -6.61
N THR A 489 2.36 -20.89 -5.54
CA THR A 489 1.61 -22.09 -5.12
C THR A 489 0.77 -21.92 -3.86
N LEU A 490 0.82 -20.71 -3.23
CA LEU A 490 0.08 -20.45 -1.99
C LEU A 490 -1.38 -20.10 -2.27
N HIS A 491 -2.16 -21.10 -2.69
CA HIS A 491 -3.59 -20.95 -2.95
C HIS A 491 -4.35 -22.27 -2.72
N GLY A 492 -5.68 -22.23 -2.75
CA GLY A 492 -6.55 -23.41 -2.61
C GLY A 492 -6.30 -24.18 -1.31
N ARG A 493 -6.16 -25.51 -1.41
CA ARG A 493 -5.99 -26.41 -0.25
C ARG A 493 -4.74 -26.08 0.60
N LYS A 494 -3.62 -25.68 -0.05
CA LYS A 494 -2.40 -25.34 0.65
C LYS A 494 -2.60 -24.13 1.56
N LEU A 495 -3.23 -23.06 1.05
CA LEU A 495 -3.53 -21.87 1.83
C LEU A 495 -4.51 -22.17 2.98
N GLN A 496 -5.53 -23.00 2.72
CA GLN A 496 -6.48 -23.42 3.77
C GLN A 496 -5.75 -24.17 4.89
N GLY A 497 -4.86 -25.12 4.55
CA GLY A 497 -4.08 -25.86 5.51
C GLY A 497 -3.21 -24.95 6.40
N ILE A 498 -2.54 -23.96 5.80
CA ILE A 498 -1.73 -22.98 6.56
C ILE A 498 -2.63 -22.14 7.51
N LYS A 499 -3.79 -21.68 7.03
CA LYS A 499 -4.71 -20.91 7.88
C LYS A 499 -5.28 -21.73 9.04
N THR A 500 -5.59 -23.01 8.80
CA THR A 500 -6.04 -23.93 9.85
C THR A 500 -4.94 -24.15 10.89
N LEU A 501 -3.69 -24.37 10.45
CA LEU A 501 -2.55 -24.51 11.36
C LEU A 501 -2.33 -23.24 12.18
N ARG A 502 -2.40 -22.05 11.55
CA ARG A 502 -2.28 -20.77 12.27
C ARG A 502 -3.38 -20.59 13.31
N GLN A 503 -4.63 -20.93 12.98
CA GLN A 503 -5.76 -20.87 13.91
C GLN A 503 -5.61 -21.88 15.05
N GLY A 504 -5.17 -23.11 14.75
CA GLY A 504 -4.91 -24.15 15.74
C GLY A 504 -3.80 -23.75 16.73
N THR A 505 -2.74 -23.13 16.24
CA THR A 505 -1.65 -22.61 17.08
C THR A 505 -2.14 -21.48 18.00
N GLN A 506 -3.00 -20.59 17.50
CA GLN A 506 -3.61 -19.53 18.31
C GLN A 506 -4.59 -20.10 19.36
N HIS A 507 -5.35 -21.15 19.03
CA HIS A 507 -6.21 -21.85 19.99
C HIS A 507 -5.41 -22.69 20.98
N GLY A 508 -4.31 -23.33 20.53
CA GLY A 508 -3.39 -24.07 21.37
C GLY A 508 -2.70 -23.16 22.40
N SER A 509 -2.26 -21.97 22.01
CA SER A 509 -1.72 -20.99 22.95
C SER A 509 -2.78 -20.47 23.95
N LEU A 510 -4.06 -20.41 23.55
CA LEU A 510 -5.19 -20.12 24.44
C LEU A 510 -5.54 -21.29 25.35
N ILE A 511 -5.33 -22.54 24.88
CA ILE A 511 -5.55 -23.77 25.67
C ILE A 511 -4.37 -23.97 26.63
N ASP A 512 -3.14 -23.68 26.24
CA ASP A 512 -1.97 -23.73 27.13
C ASP A 512 -2.04 -22.67 28.22
N VAL A 513 -2.61 -21.49 27.94
CA VAL A 513 -3.00 -20.51 28.99
C VAL A 513 -4.19 -21.00 29.82
N LYS A 514 -5.02 -21.90 29.28
CA LYS A 514 -6.10 -22.58 30.04
C LYS A 514 -5.59 -23.82 30.80
N ALA A 515 -4.43 -24.35 30.48
CA ALA A 515 -3.83 -25.53 31.11
C ALA A 515 -2.77 -25.18 32.18
N ILE A 516 -2.43 -23.91 32.37
CA ILE A 516 -1.62 -23.36 33.44
C ILE A 516 -2.48 -22.54 34.36
#